data_6e1159cb68368ea80fdc211b24954231
#
_entry.id   6e1159cb68368ea80fdc211b24954231
#
_cell.length_a   1.000
_cell.length_b   1.000
_cell.length_c   1.000
_cell.angle_alpha   90.00
_cell.angle_beta   90.00
_cell.angle_gamma   90.00
#
_symmetry.space_group_name_H-M   'P 1'
#
loop_
_entity.id
_entity.type
_entity.pdbx_description
1 polymer ?
#
loop_
_entity_poly.entity_id
_entity_poly.type
_entity_poly.pdbx_seq_one_letter_code
_entity_poly.pdbx_strand_id
1 'polypeptide(L)'
;VLPNIQIIKQLETLSLDNNFEITFIPAPTARWPGGLIVFEKQTGLLMSDKLFGAHVYEEKWAELNSSSTEEERRHYFDCLMAPMSTQVNSIIEKFEDFEIDTIVPGHGPAISGSWRSLLNNYQSWGESQKYSNLRVALLFASAYGNTAAIADAIARGISKTGVKV
;
A
#
# COMPACT_ATOMS: atom_id res chain seq x y z
N VAL A 1 -29.91 14.44 -15.56
CA VAL A 1 -29.25 15.20 -14.49
C VAL A 1 -27.80 14.78 -14.50
N LEU A 2 -26.86 15.69 -14.76
CA LEU A 2 -25.43 15.40 -14.66
C LEU A 2 -25.08 15.24 -13.17
N PRO A 3 -24.27 14.25 -12.80
CA PRO A 3 -23.82 14.10 -11.42
C PRO A 3 -23.03 15.34 -11.00
N ASN A 4 -23.19 15.77 -9.75
CA ASN A 4 -22.35 16.82 -9.18
C ASN A 4 -20.97 16.20 -8.91
N ILE A 5 -19.99 16.48 -9.77
CA ILE A 5 -18.64 15.96 -9.69
C ILE A 5 -17.71 17.08 -9.21
N GLN A 6 -17.04 16.86 -8.10
CA GLN A 6 -16.01 17.76 -7.60
C GLN A 6 -14.62 17.10 -7.76
N ILE A 7 -13.68 17.85 -8.33
CA ILE A 7 -12.28 17.40 -8.42
C ILE A 7 -11.62 17.64 -7.08
N ILE A 8 -11.10 16.56 -6.49
CA ILE A 8 -10.36 16.61 -5.22
C ILE A 8 -8.91 17.03 -5.48
N LYS A 9 -8.45 18.04 -4.75
CA LYS A 9 -7.05 18.43 -4.72
C LYS A 9 -6.30 17.72 -3.59
N GLN A 10 -4.98 17.70 -3.67
CA GLN A 10 -4.16 17.12 -2.60
C GLN A 10 -4.39 17.85 -1.27
N LEU A 11 -4.64 17.08 -0.22
CA LEU A 11 -4.94 17.55 1.13
C LEU A 11 -6.14 18.53 1.21
N GLU A 12 -7.06 18.41 0.25
CA GLU A 12 -8.30 19.16 0.32
C GLU A 12 -9.16 18.61 1.45
N THR A 13 -9.67 19.51 2.30
CA THR A 13 -10.60 19.18 3.38
C THR A 13 -12.00 19.58 2.98
N LEU A 14 -12.93 18.66 3.09
CA LEU A 14 -14.35 18.88 2.92
C LEU A 14 -15.02 18.90 4.29
N SER A 15 -15.64 20.02 4.62
CA SER A 15 -16.49 20.12 5.81
C SER A 15 -17.91 19.71 5.45
N LEU A 16 -18.42 18.73 6.17
CA LEU A 16 -19.78 18.26 6.10
C LEU A 16 -20.58 18.84 7.30
N ASP A 17 -21.88 18.57 7.33
CA ASP A 17 -22.73 19.01 8.46
C ASP A 17 -22.18 18.50 9.80
N ASN A 18 -22.42 19.27 10.89
CA ASN A 18 -22.03 18.93 12.27
C ASN A 18 -20.53 18.88 12.58
N ASN A 19 -19.71 19.72 11.95
CA ASN A 19 -18.26 19.79 12.12
C ASN A 19 -17.51 18.51 11.68
N PHE A 20 -18.11 17.68 10.86
CA PHE A 20 -17.46 16.51 10.31
C PHE A 20 -16.50 16.94 9.19
N GLU A 21 -15.22 16.75 9.39
CA GLU A 21 -14.16 17.14 8.44
C GLU A 21 -13.48 15.92 7.84
N ILE A 22 -13.49 15.87 6.51
CA ILE A 22 -12.82 14.81 5.74
C ILE A 22 -11.67 15.42 4.94
N THR A 23 -10.47 14.89 5.12
CA THR A 23 -9.30 15.26 4.32
C THR A 23 -8.98 14.15 3.30
N PHE A 24 -8.80 14.54 2.06
CA PHE A 24 -8.47 13.65 0.96
C PHE A 24 -6.97 13.65 0.69
N ILE A 25 -6.36 12.46 0.68
CA ILE A 25 -4.93 12.28 0.50
C ILE A 25 -4.72 11.41 -0.73
N PRO A 26 -4.39 11.99 -1.90
CA PRO A 26 -4.04 11.20 -3.07
C PRO A 26 -2.84 10.31 -2.79
N ALA A 27 -3.03 9.03 -3.06
CA ALA A 27 -2.07 7.96 -2.79
C ALA A 27 -1.77 7.14 -4.06
N PRO A 28 -1.37 7.78 -5.17
CA PRO A 28 -1.13 7.08 -6.43
C PRO A 28 0.11 6.19 -6.33
N THR A 29 -0.03 4.96 -6.81
CA THR A 29 1.08 4.05 -7.05
C THR A 29 1.03 3.53 -8.47
N ALA A 30 2.11 2.92 -8.96
CA ALA A 30 2.14 2.37 -10.31
C ALA A 30 1.03 1.32 -10.55
N ARG A 31 0.66 0.59 -9.50
CA ARG A 31 -0.42 -0.42 -9.55
C ARG A 31 -1.82 0.19 -9.41
N TRP A 32 -1.94 1.25 -8.62
CA TRP A 32 -3.20 1.94 -8.34
C TRP A 32 -3.03 3.45 -8.54
N PRO A 33 -3.06 3.94 -9.79
CA PRO A 33 -2.83 5.35 -10.10
C PRO A 33 -3.91 6.28 -9.55
N GLY A 34 -5.12 5.76 -9.27
CA GLY A 34 -6.22 6.48 -8.65
C GLY A 34 -6.37 6.24 -7.15
N GLY A 35 -5.32 5.73 -6.47
CA GLY A 35 -5.36 5.49 -5.03
C GLY A 35 -5.71 6.75 -4.24
N LEU A 36 -6.61 6.61 -3.27
CA LEU A 36 -7.09 7.69 -2.42
C LEU A 36 -7.21 7.21 -0.98
N ILE A 37 -6.62 7.95 -0.06
CA ILE A 37 -6.75 7.77 1.37
C ILE A 37 -7.65 8.89 1.89
N VAL A 38 -8.46 8.57 2.89
CA VAL A 38 -9.38 9.53 3.49
C VAL A 38 -9.15 9.56 4.99
N PHE A 39 -8.95 10.76 5.54
CA PHE A 39 -8.83 10.97 6.97
C PHE A 39 -10.05 11.74 7.50
N GLU A 40 -10.69 11.21 8.51
CA GLU A 40 -11.75 11.85 9.25
C GLU A 40 -11.17 12.34 10.60
N LYS A 41 -11.24 13.64 10.80
CA LYS A 41 -10.50 14.32 11.87
C LYS A 41 -11.13 14.14 13.25
N GLN A 42 -12.47 14.08 13.34
CA GLN A 42 -13.16 14.07 14.64
C GLN A 42 -12.93 12.77 15.40
N THR A 43 -12.87 11.64 14.70
CA THR A 43 -12.63 10.32 15.28
C THR A 43 -11.20 9.82 15.10
N GLY A 44 -10.36 10.57 14.38
CA GLY A 44 -9.01 10.12 14.03
C GLY A 44 -8.98 8.89 13.13
N LEU A 45 -10.00 8.74 12.27
CA LEU A 45 -10.14 7.58 11.41
C LEU A 45 -9.41 7.78 10.08
N LEU A 46 -8.44 6.89 9.76
CA LEU A 46 -7.76 6.85 8.47
C LEU A 46 -8.23 5.65 7.64
N MET A 47 -8.99 5.90 6.60
CA MET A 47 -9.36 4.91 5.59
C MET A 47 -8.25 4.81 4.56
N SER A 48 -7.41 3.78 4.66
CA SER A 48 -6.12 3.71 3.96
C SER A 48 -6.14 2.96 2.63
N ASP A 49 -7.30 2.55 2.15
CA ASP A 49 -7.51 1.80 0.90
C ASP A 49 -6.57 0.59 0.79
N LYS A 50 -5.54 0.65 -0.03
CA LYS A 50 -4.60 -0.46 -0.27
C LYS A 50 -3.43 -0.51 0.71
N LEU A 51 -3.18 0.55 1.48
CA LEU A 51 -2.11 0.53 2.47
C LEU A 51 -2.52 -0.22 3.73
N PHE A 52 -1.55 -0.86 4.37
CA PHE A 52 -1.69 -1.53 5.67
C PHE A 52 -2.60 -2.76 5.69
N GLY A 53 -2.92 -3.30 4.52
CA GLY A 53 -3.74 -4.50 4.41
C GLY A 53 -3.08 -5.76 4.96
N ALA A 54 -3.91 -6.79 5.19
CA ALA A 54 -3.50 -8.15 5.49
C ALA A 54 -4.47 -9.14 4.83
N HIS A 55 -3.99 -10.31 4.42
CA HIS A 55 -4.84 -11.37 3.87
C HIS A 55 -5.40 -12.26 4.99
N VAL A 56 -6.05 -11.63 5.96
CA VAL A 56 -6.67 -12.28 7.11
C VAL A 56 -8.12 -11.90 7.19
N TYR A 57 -8.97 -12.87 7.50
CA TYR A 57 -10.34 -12.66 7.90
C TYR A 57 -10.47 -12.91 9.41
N GLU A 58 -10.93 -11.91 10.13
CA GLU A 58 -11.21 -11.99 11.56
C GLU A 58 -12.67 -11.55 11.81
N GLU A 59 -13.44 -12.38 12.51
CA GLU A 59 -14.82 -12.04 12.86
C GLU A 59 -14.91 -11.00 14.00
N LYS A 60 -13.87 -10.90 14.82
CA LYS A 60 -13.83 -10.01 15.99
C LYS A 60 -12.81 -8.90 15.81
N TRP A 61 -13.27 -7.68 15.87
CA TRP A 61 -12.42 -6.48 15.81
C TRP A 61 -11.36 -6.37 16.91
N ALA A 62 -11.54 -7.07 18.04
CA ALA A 62 -10.75 -6.90 19.27
C ALA A 62 -9.50 -7.80 19.40
N GLU A 63 -9.29 -8.75 18.50
CA GLU A 63 -8.17 -9.71 18.61
C GLU A 63 -7.00 -9.42 17.66
N LEU A 64 -6.86 -8.16 17.22
CA LEU A 64 -6.14 -7.74 16.02
C LEU A 64 -4.63 -7.53 16.18
N ASN A 65 -4.06 -7.83 17.33
CA ASN A 65 -2.63 -7.68 17.62
C ASN A 65 -1.90 -9.02 17.80
N SER A 66 -2.33 -10.06 17.10
CA SER A 66 -1.61 -11.34 17.12
C SER A 66 -0.37 -11.28 16.23
N SER A 67 0.66 -12.02 16.57
CA SER A 67 1.87 -12.17 15.75
C SER A 67 1.55 -12.68 14.33
N SER A 68 0.52 -13.50 14.18
CA SER A 68 0.03 -13.98 12.89
C SER A 68 -0.48 -12.84 12.00
N THR A 69 -1.18 -11.85 12.55
CA THR A 69 -1.65 -10.69 11.78
C THR A 69 -0.49 -9.82 11.31
N GLU A 70 0.58 -9.68 12.10
CA GLU A 70 1.78 -8.93 11.70
C GLU A 70 2.53 -9.64 10.57
N GLU A 71 2.67 -10.96 10.62
CA GLU A 71 3.27 -11.76 9.55
C GLU A 71 2.46 -11.62 8.24
N GLU A 72 1.14 -11.66 8.32
CA GLU A 72 0.26 -11.47 7.15
C GLU A 72 0.32 -10.04 6.59
N ARG A 73 0.47 -9.01 7.42
CA ARG A 73 0.73 -7.63 6.98
C ARG A 73 2.08 -7.52 6.28
N ARG A 74 3.10 -8.17 6.81
CA ARG A 74 4.41 -8.25 6.17
C ARG A 74 4.32 -8.95 4.83
N HIS A 75 3.64 -10.08 4.75
CA HIS A 75 3.41 -10.80 3.49
C HIS A 75 2.65 -9.95 2.48
N TYR A 76 1.60 -9.25 2.92
CA TYR A 76 0.85 -8.30 2.08
C TYR A 76 1.76 -7.19 1.54
N PHE A 77 2.61 -6.61 2.39
CA PHE A 77 3.59 -5.61 1.97
C PHE A 77 4.53 -6.18 0.90
N ASP A 78 5.15 -7.33 1.14
CA ASP A 78 6.11 -7.94 0.22
C ASP A 78 5.49 -8.25 -1.15
N CYS A 79 4.24 -8.72 -1.18
CA CYS A 79 3.54 -9.05 -2.42
C CYS A 79 3.05 -7.82 -3.20
N LEU A 80 2.62 -6.77 -2.53
CA LEU A 80 1.87 -5.68 -3.16
C LEU A 80 2.55 -4.32 -3.09
N MET A 81 3.29 -4.03 -2.03
CA MET A 81 3.84 -2.70 -1.74
C MET A 81 5.34 -2.60 -1.99
N ALA A 82 6.10 -3.67 -1.72
CA ALA A 82 7.55 -3.68 -1.83
C ALA A 82 8.09 -3.18 -3.18
N PRO A 83 7.51 -3.55 -4.34
CA PRO A 83 7.96 -3.04 -5.64
C PRO A 83 7.79 -1.52 -5.80
N MET A 84 6.96 -0.91 -4.96
CA MET A 84 6.61 0.52 -5.00
C MET A 84 6.93 1.22 -3.68
N SER A 85 7.88 0.68 -2.89
CA SER A 85 8.20 1.15 -1.54
C SER A 85 8.54 2.64 -1.47
N THR A 86 9.20 3.19 -2.49
CA THR A 86 9.48 4.63 -2.56
C THR A 86 8.21 5.47 -2.63
N GLN A 87 7.24 5.08 -3.48
CA GLN A 87 5.95 5.79 -3.56
C GLN A 87 5.15 5.60 -2.26
N VAL A 88 5.17 4.39 -1.70
CA VAL A 88 4.49 4.09 -0.43
C VAL A 88 5.03 4.97 0.70
N ASN A 89 6.35 5.11 0.82
CA ASN A 89 6.95 6.00 1.82
C ASN A 89 6.54 7.46 1.62
N SER A 90 6.57 7.97 0.38
CA SER A 90 6.11 9.34 0.07
C SER A 90 4.62 9.57 0.34
N ILE A 91 3.80 8.50 0.31
CA ILE A 91 2.39 8.59 0.70
C ILE A 91 2.26 8.65 2.22
N ILE A 92 3.01 7.84 2.95
CA ILE A 92 3.03 7.81 4.42
C ILE A 92 3.42 9.17 4.99
N GLU A 93 4.45 9.82 4.44
CA GLU A 93 4.90 11.16 4.83
C GLU A 93 3.79 12.22 4.81
N LYS A 94 2.77 12.06 3.97
CA LYS A 94 1.67 13.03 3.84
C LYS A 94 0.72 13.06 5.03
N PHE A 95 0.66 12.00 5.82
CA PHE A 95 -0.24 11.89 6.97
C PHE A 95 0.45 11.50 8.28
N GLU A 96 1.78 11.52 8.29
CA GLU A 96 2.57 11.16 9.47
C GLU A 96 2.26 12.07 10.68
N ASP A 97 1.96 13.34 10.42
CA ASP A 97 1.62 14.34 11.44
C ASP A 97 0.14 14.33 11.84
N PHE A 98 -0.69 13.46 11.24
CA PHE A 98 -2.10 13.42 11.57
C PHE A 98 -2.33 12.71 12.91
N GLU A 99 -3.32 13.19 13.67
CA GLU A 99 -3.77 12.56 14.92
C GLU A 99 -4.66 11.35 14.61
N ILE A 100 -4.03 10.26 14.18
CA ILE A 100 -4.72 9.02 13.81
C ILE A 100 -4.96 8.20 15.08
N ASP A 101 -6.19 7.74 15.27
CA ASP A 101 -6.59 6.77 16.30
C ASP A 101 -6.68 5.37 15.72
N THR A 102 -7.34 5.24 14.57
CA THR A 102 -7.61 3.96 13.94
C THR A 102 -7.38 4.03 12.44
N ILE A 103 -6.69 3.02 11.89
CA ILE A 103 -6.54 2.82 10.45
C ILE A 103 -7.47 1.70 9.99
N VAL A 104 -8.25 1.96 8.95
CA VAL A 104 -9.14 0.99 8.30
C VAL A 104 -8.64 0.73 6.88
N PRO A 105 -7.93 -0.39 6.65
CA PRO A 105 -7.49 -0.78 5.32
C PRO A 105 -8.64 -1.38 4.51
N GLY A 106 -8.53 -1.35 3.19
CA GLY A 106 -9.48 -1.99 2.29
C GLY A 106 -9.46 -3.52 2.32
N HIS A 107 -8.43 -4.13 2.94
CA HIS A 107 -8.28 -5.57 3.12
C HIS A 107 -7.70 -5.88 4.49
N GLY A 108 -8.32 -6.81 5.20
CA GLY A 108 -7.89 -7.21 6.53
C GLY A 108 -8.44 -6.33 7.64
N PRO A 109 -8.00 -6.58 8.87
CA PRO A 109 -8.58 -5.98 10.07
C PRO A 109 -8.13 -4.52 10.28
N ALA A 110 -8.98 -3.74 10.97
CA ALA A 110 -8.64 -2.40 11.44
C ALA A 110 -7.45 -2.44 12.41
N ILE A 111 -6.76 -1.31 12.53
CA ILE A 111 -5.55 -1.17 13.34
C ILE A 111 -5.77 -0.02 14.31
N SER A 112 -5.80 -0.32 15.61
CA SER A 112 -5.92 0.67 16.68
C SER A 112 -4.70 0.59 17.58
N GLY A 113 -4.22 1.73 18.06
CA GLY A 113 -3.16 1.82 19.07
C GLY A 113 -1.73 1.54 18.60
N SER A 114 -1.52 0.59 17.69
CA SER A 114 -0.17 0.18 17.20
C SER A 114 0.19 0.72 15.82
N TRP A 115 -0.59 1.63 15.28
CA TRP A 115 -0.40 2.11 13.91
C TRP A 115 0.96 2.80 13.67
N ARG A 116 1.51 3.51 14.67
CA ARG A 116 2.85 4.13 14.55
C ARG A 116 3.96 3.09 14.38
N SER A 117 3.86 1.97 15.10
CA SER A 117 4.78 0.83 14.92
C SER A 117 4.66 0.26 13.52
N LEU A 118 3.44 0.16 12.97
CA LEU A 118 3.23 -0.31 11.61
C LEU A 118 3.80 0.64 10.56
N LEU A 119 3.70 1.97 10.74
CA LEU A 119 4.37 2.93 9.86
C LEU A 119 5.89 2.72 9.84
N ASN A 120 6.50 2.59 11.03
CA ASN A 120 7.93 2.31 11.16
C ASN A 120 8.31 0.99 10.47
N ASN A 121 7.46 -0.03 10.60
CA ASN A 121 7.65 -1.30 9.91
C ASN A 121 7.62 -1.12 8.39
N TYR A 122 6.65 -0.41 7.85
CA TYR A 122 6.54 -0.13 6.41
C TYR A 122 7.78 0.61 5.87
N GLN A 123 8.26 1.63 6.58
CA GLN A 123 9.48 2.35 6.24
C GLN A 123 10.71 1.42 6.26
N SER A 124 10.88 0.65 7.33
CA SER A 124 11.97 -0.32 7.49
C SER A 124 11.93 -1.41 6.41
N TRP A 125 10.74 -1.92 6.10
CA TRP A 125 10.56 -2.92 5.04
C TRP A 125 10.89 -2.33 3.66
N GLY A 126 10.51 -1.07 3.42
CA GLY A 126 10.87 -0.35 2.20
C GLY A 126 12.37 -0.11 2.05
N GLU A 127 13.05 0.26 3.14
CA GLU A 127 14.50 0.43 3.13
C GLU A 127 15.22 -0.89 2.85
N SER A 128 14.76 -2.00 3.43
CA SER A 128 15.38 -3.31 3.19
C SER A 128 15.32 -3.74 1.72
N GLN A 129 14.33 -3.26 0.95
CA GLN A 129 14.23 -3.52 -0.49
C GLN A 129 15.35 -2.82 -1.28
N LYS A 130 15.80 -1.63 -0.86
CA LYS A 130 16.87 -0.88 -1.54
C LYS A 130 18.21 -1.62 -1.52
N TYR A 131 18.45 -2.44 -0.49
CA TYR A 131 19.71 -3.17 -0.27
C TYR A 131 19.61 -4.64 -0.66
N SER A 132 18.42 -5.12 -1.07
CA SER A 132 18.30 -6.51 -1.50
C SER A 132 19.00 -6.68 -2.85
N ASN A 133 19.89 -7.69 -2.94
CA ASN A 133 20.41 -8.19 -4.21
C ASN A 133 19.26 -8.91 -4.94
N LEU A 134 18.36 -8.12 -5.53
CA LEU A 134 17.24 -8.65 -6.27
C LEU A 134 17.72 -9.59 -7.37
N ARG A 135 17.18 -10.80 -7.35
CA ARG A 135 17.34 -11.78 -8.41
C ARG A 135 15.96 -12.17 -8.90
N VAL A 136 15.80 -12.28 -10.18
CA VAL A 136 14.57 -12.73 -10.82
C VAL A 136 14.82 -14.12 -11.40
N ALA A 137 14.03 -15.10 -11.03
CA ALA A 137 14.00 -16.41 -11.70
C ALA A 137 12.90 -16.37 -12.76
N LEU A 138 13.27 -16.52 -14.03
CA LEU A 138 12.34 -16.56 -15.14
C LEU A 138 12.11 -18.03 -15.54
N LEU A 139 10.95 -18.59 -15.16
CA LEU A 139 10.56 -19.96 -15.47
C LEU A 139 9.63 -19.97 -16.69
N PHE A 140 9.95 -20.79 -17.69
CA PHE A 140 9.11 -20.92 -18.88
C PHE A 140 9.21 -22.33 -19.48
N ALA A 141 8.20 -22.70 -20.25
CA ALA A 141 8.22 -23.89 -21.10
C ALA A 141 7.96 -23.45 -22.55
N SER A 142 8.69 -24.01 -23.50
CA SER A 142 8.57 -23.65 -24.89
C SER A 142 8.72 -24.86 -25.81
N ALA A 143 7.63 -25.23 -26.48
CA ALA A 143 7.65 -26.34 -27.43
C ALA A 143 8.23 -25.95 -28.80
N TYR A 144 7.96 -24.72 -29.24
CA TYR A 144 8.31 -24.24 -30.58
C TYR A 144 9.27 -23.03 -30.61
N GLY A 145 9.88 -22.69 -29.47
CA GLY A 145 10.83 -21.61 -29.35
C GLY A 145 10.24 -20.22 -29.15
N ASN A 146 8.98 -19.97 -29.44
CA ASN A 146 8.37 -18.63 -29.32
C ASN A 146 8.35 -18.11 -27.88
N THR A 147 7.95 -18.94 -26.92
CA THR A 147 7.97 -18.57 -25.51
C THR A 147 9.40 -18.36 -25.01
N ALA A 148 10.36 -19.14 -25.49
CA ALA A 148 11.77 -18.95 -25.16
C ALA A 148 12.30 -17.59 -25.66
N ALA A 149 11.92 -17.19 -26.87
CA ALA A 149 12.30 -15.87 -27.42
C ALA A 149 11.71 -14.71 -26.60
N ILE A 150 10.45 -14.84 -26.12
CA ILE A 150 9.82 -13.87 -25.24
C ILE A 150 10.53 -13.85 -23.88
N ALA A 151 10.81 -15.00 -23.29
CA ALA A 151 11.52 -15.10 -22.02
C ALA A 151 12.91 -14.45 -22.08
N ASP A 152 13.65 -14.67 -23.17
CA ASP A 152 14.95 -14.06 -23.40
C ASP A 152 14.85 -12.53 -23.57
N ALA A 153 13.83 -12.03 -24.26
CA ALA A 153 13.58 -10.58 -24.36
C ALA A 153 13.25 -9.96 -23.01
N ILE A 154 12.45 -10.65 -22.17
CA ILE A 154 12.14 -10.23 -20.79
C ILE A 154 13.42 -10.21 -19.95
N ALA A 155 14.21 -11.28 -19.98
CA ALA A 155 15.48 -11.38 -19.23
C ALA A 155 16.43 -10.22 -19.61
N ARG A 156 16.58 -9.92 -20.89
CA ARG A 156 17.37 -8.75 -21.33
C ARG A 156 16.80 -7.43 -20.82
N GLY A 157 15.49 -7.28 -20.80
CA GLY A 157 14.82 -6.08 -20.25
C GLY A 157 15.11 -5.89 -18.77
N ILE A 158 14.99 -6.96 -17.97
CA ILE A 158 15.29 -6.95 -16.55
C ILE A 158 16.77 -6.66 -16.30
N SER A 159 17.68 -7.33 -17.00
CA SER A 159 19.13 -7.13 -16.84
C SER A 159 19.59 -5.71 -17.09
N LYS A 160 18.89 -4.94 -17.98
CA LYS A 160 19.17 -3.51 -18.21
C LYS A 160 18.91 -2.64 -16.96
N THR A 161 18.13 -3.10 -15.99
CA THR A 161 17.90 -2.40 -14.72
C THR A 161 18.97 -2.71 -13.67
N GLY A 162 19.96 -3.56 -13.99
CA GLY A 162 20.98 -4.02 -13.05
C GLY A 162 20.56 -5.23 -12.18
N VAL A 163 19.34 -5.71 -12.35
CA VAL A 163 18.83 -6.90 -11.65
C VAL A 163 19.37 -8.16 -12.35
N LYS A 164 19.82 -9.14 -11.55
CA LYS A 164 20.26 -10.46 -12.06
C LYS A 164 19.02 -11.33 -12.38
N VAL A 165 19.02 -11.95 -13.56
CA VAL A 165 18.00 -12.90 -14.00
C VAL A 165 18.62 -14.29 -14.08
#